data_ded8b1c2715e0337b05b832af7cde29b
#
_entry.id   ded8b1c2715e0337b05b832af7cde29b
#
_cell.length_a   1.000
_cell.length_b   1.000
_cell.length_c   1.000
_cell.angle_alpha   90.00
_cell.angle_beta   90.00
_cell.angle_gamma   90.00
#
_symmetry.space_group_name_H-M   'P 1'
#
loop_
_entity.id
_entity.type
_entity.pdbx_description
1 polymer ?
#
loop_
_entity_poly.entity_id
_entity_poly.type
_entity_poly.pdbx_seq_one_letter_code
_entity_poly.pdbx_strand_id
1 'polypeptide(L)'
;MRTIVRRLCNPPVLLGILLVCRLALLILAPHTDPSESRYAEIARKMVETGDWITPQFDYGVPFWAKPPLSMWMSALGIELFGVNEFGSRIFIFVGALGVLALVADAARRELGKEAGWTAAAVLTGMPLFFYCSAAVMTDLALLLGTTLTMVCFRGAMRGGPRWSGYGVFAGLAIGLLAKGPLALVISLPPIAAWLLITGRWRTAWRSLPWFTGTVVMLLLALPWYLAAERKTPGFLDYFLMGEHWNRFTVRGWQGDLYGNAHPVAPGMIWVYLLLGSFPWCLGLLRARPASWRGFRIWAMAHHGRGLYWILWALWPVAFFTPARNIIATYPLPALPALAILLAEFHGTTTPASLPKPVPRPLSPMLAGITLAFAAWAIVVSLFLPELAPKQSERALIRRFERERSPGDRLIYYGPRKYSSEFYTEGGIDHTVSAGTIAERLDSPGRTFVALPSYWLPLIPPPVRRRLLPVASWGPGPSLYVERTDMPDMSGIDPSRTSPIGN
;
A
#
# COMPACT_ATOMS: atom_id res chain seq x y z
N MET A 1 6.79 -15.75 -34.14
CA MET A 1 6.72 -16.04 -32.69
C MET A 1 8.04 -15.72 -31.92
N ARG A 2 9.20 -16.26 -32.33
CA ARG A 2 10.49 -16.01 -31.65
C ARG A 2 10.88 -14.52 -31.56
N THR A 3 10.62 -13.72 -32.58
CA THR A 3 10.93 -12.27 -32.59
C THR A 3 10.08 -11.48 -31.63
N ILE A 4 8.78 -11.80 -31.50
CA ILE A 4 7.86 -11.14 -30.55
C ILE A 4 8.30 -11.46 -29.12
N VAL A 5 8.54 -12.74 -28.80
CA VAL A 5 9.01 -13.16 -27.47
C VAL A 5 10.31 -12.43 -27.09
N ARG A 6 11.27 -12.33 -28.04
CA ARG A 6 12.52 -11.60 -27.79
C ARG A 6 12.30 -10.10 -27.51
N ARG A 7 11.33 -9.47 -28.17
CA ARG A 7 10.96 -8.07 -27.92
C ARG A 7 10.33 -7.90 -26.54
N LEU A 8 9.40 -8.76 -26.15
CA LEU A 8 8.76 -8.72 -24.83
C LEU A 8 9.74 -8.97 -23.67
N CYS A 9 10.81 -9.73 -23.93
CA CYS A 9 11.89 -9.96 -22.96
C CYS A 9 12.92 -8.83 -22.88
N ASN A 10 12.77 -7.76 -23.67
CA ASN A 10 13.62 -6.57 -23.59
C ASN A 10 13.21 -5.76 -22.35
N PRO A 11 14.13 -5.48 -21.39
CA PRO A 11 13.79 -4.82 -20.14
C PRO A 11 13.02 -3.49 -20.28
N PRO A 12 13.40 -2.53 -21.14
CA PRO A 12 12.62 -1.32 -21.37
C PRO A 12 11.20 -1.57 -21.88
N VAL A 13 11.01 -2.56 -22.77
CA VAL A 13 9.69 -2.89 -23.32
C VAL A 13 8.82 -3.52 -22.23
N LEU A 14 9.35 -4.50 -21.49
CA LEU A 14 8.64 -5.12 -20.37
C LEU A 14 8.24 -4.08 -19.33
N LEU A 15 9.16 -3.19 -18.95
CA LEU A 15 8.87 -2.08 -18.03
C LEU A 15 7.74 -1.21 -18.54
N GLY A 16 7.77 -0.79 -19.81
CA GLY A 16 6.75 0.04 -20.43
C GLY A 16 5.37 -0.63 -20.37
N ILE A 17 5.29 -1.93 -20.73
CA ILE A 17 4.03 -2.69 -20.67
C ILE A 17 3.50 -2.75 -19.24
N LEU A 18 4.34 -3.07 -18.26
CA LEU A 18 3.93 -3.17 -16.86
C LEU A 18 3.45 -1.82 -16.30
N LEU A 19 4.11 -0.72 -16.66
CA LEU A 19 3.68 0.62 -16.24
C LEU A 19 2.35 1.01 -16.87
N VAL A 20 2.11 0.69 -18.14
CA VAL A 20 0.82 0.90 -18.82
C VAL A 20 -0.27 0.07 -18.14
N CYS A 21 -0.02 -1.22 -17.89
CA CYS A 21 -0.95 -2.07 -17.14
C CYS A 21 -1.27 -1.49 -15.76
N ARG A 22 -0.25 -1.00 -15.05
CA ARG A 22 -0.44 -0.43 -13.72
C ARG A 22 -1.22 0.88 -13.74
N LEU A 23 -0.96 1.73 -14.74
CA LEU A 23 -1.71 2.97 -14.95
C LEU A 23 -3.19 2.67 -15.27
N ALA A 24 -3.47 1.66 -16.10
CA ALA A 24 -4.84 1.21 -16.35
C ALA A 24 -5.54 0.75 -15.06
N LEU A 25 -4.87 -0.06 -14.23
CA LEU A 25 -5.40 -0.52 -12.95
C LEU A 25 -5.62 0.60 -11.94
N LEU A 26 -4.91 1.71 -12.05
CA LEU A 26 -5.10 2.88 -11.22
C LEU A 26 -6.52 3.45 -11.34
N ILE A 27 -7.11 3.36 -12.54
CA ILE A 27 -8.46 3.84 -12.87
C ILE A 27 -9.50 2.72 -12.71
N LEU A 28 -9.18 1.51 -13.16
CA LEU A 28 -10.14 0.41 -13.28
C LEU A 28 -10.41 -0.30 -11.95
N ALA A 29 -9.37 -0.51 -11.15
CA ALA A 29 -9.47 -1.29 -9.92
C ALA A 29 -10.23 -0.50 -8.83
N PRO A 30 -11.32 -1.03 -8.25
CA PRO A 30 -12.00 -0.39 -7.15
C PRO A 30 -11.10 -0.35 -5.90
N HIS A 31 -11.37 0.58 -4.99
CA HIS A 31 -10.78 0.53 -3.66
C HIS A 31 -11.26 -0.69 -2.90
N THR A 32 -10.34 -1.36 -2.21
CA THR A 32 -10.63 -2.58 -1.47
C THR A 32 -10.65 -2.34 0.04
N ASP A 33 -11.69 -2.87 0.70
CA ASP A 33 -11.81 -2.87 2.15
C ASP A 33 -10.90 -3.94 2.80
N PRO A 34 -10.47 -3.72 4.04
CA PRO A 34 -10.66 -2.48 4.82
C PRO A 34 -9.54 -1.45 4.64
N SER A 35 -8.36 -1.84 4.15
CA SER A 35 -7.16 -1.02 4.32
C SER A 35 -7.06 0.12 3.30
N GLU A 36 -7.16 -0.19 2.00
CA GLU A 36 -7.00 0.83 0.96
C GLU A 36 -8.12 1.87 1.03
N SER A 37 -9.38 1.41 1.13
CA SER A 37 -10.55 2.29 1.25
C SER A 37 -10.47 3.19 2.48
N ARG A 38 -10.00 2.67 3.62
CA ARG A 38 -9.84 3.46 4.84
C ARG A 38 -8.86 4.62 4.67
N TYR A 39 -7.70 4.37 4.07
CA TYR A 39 -6.74 5.45 3.83
C TYR A 39 -7.23 6.45 2.77
N ALA A 40 -7.94 5.97 1.74
CA ALA A 40 -8.56 6.85 0.75
C ALA A 40 -9.64 7.73 1.38
N GLU A 41 -10.48 7.18 2.26
CA GLU A 41 -11.51 7.91 2.99
C GLU A 41 -10.92 8.92 3.98
N ILE A 42 -9.85 8.57 4.70
CA ILE A 42 -9.12 9.52 5.55
C ILE A 42 -8.57 10.68 4.72
N ALA A 43 -8.01 10.40 3.54
CA ALA A 43 -7.52 11.44 2.64
C ALA A 43 -8.65 12.32 2.08
N ARG A 44 -9.83 11.74 1.78
CA ARG A 44 -11.03 12.49 1.37
C ARG A 44 -11.49 13.43 2.48
N LYS A 45 -11.62 12.93 3.71
CA LYS A 45 -11.98 13.76 4.88
C LYS A 45 -10.98 14.89 5.11
N MET A 46 -9.70 14.65 4.86
CA MET A 46 -8.66 15.68 4.97
C MET A 46 -8.89 16.83 4.00
N VAL A 47 -9.31 16.55 2.76
CA VAL A 47 -9.68 17.58 1.76
C VAL A 47 -10.96 18.29 2.18
N GLU A 48 -12.00 17.54 2.54
CA GLU A 48 -13.29 18.09 2.92
C GLU A 48 -13.22 19.01 4.15
N THR A 49 -12.48 18.59 5.17
CA THR A 49 -12.37 19.35 6.43
C THR A 49 -11.28 20.42 6.41
N GLY A 50 -10.38 20.41 5.43
CA GLY A 50 -9.19 21.26 5.39
C GLY A 50 -8.16 20.95 6.48
N ASP A 51 -8.30 19.81 7.20
CA ASP A 51 -7.39 19.43 8.27
C ASP A 51 -6.21 18.59 7.75
N TRP A 52 -5.14 19.25 7.38
CA TRP A 52 -3.90 18.63 6.90
C TRP A 52 -2.93 18.20 8.00
N ILE A 53 -3.21 18.56 9.25
CA ILE A 53 -2.37 18.21 10.40
C ILE A 53 -2.83 16.89 11.03
N THR A 54 -4.13 16.77 11.33
CA THR A 54 -4.68 15.59 12.01
C THR A 54 -5.52 14.77 11.03
N PRO A 55 -4.98 13.67 10.46
CA PRO A 55 -5.81 12.73 9.72
C PRO A 55 -6.97 12.25 10.59
N GLN A 56 -8.18 12.19 10.05
CA GLN A 56 -9.37 11.80 10.79
C GLN A 56 -9.83 10.40 10.40
N PHE A 57 -9.89 9.51 11.41
CA PHE A 57 -10.49 8.18 11.26
C PHE A 57 -12.01 8.28 11.04
N ASP A 58 -12.63 9.12 11.84
CA ASP A 58 -13.99 9.58 11.68
C ASP A 58 -14.04 11.09 11.92
N TYR A 59 -15.17 11.75 11.60
CA TYR A 59 -15.29 13.18 11.85
C TYR A 59 -15.09 13.49 13.34
N GLY A 60 -14.11 14.32 13.64
CA GLY A 60 -13.70 14.64 15.01
C GLY A 60 -12.91 13.54 15.74
N VAL A 61 -12.69 12.38 15.14
CA VAL A 61 -11.90 11.29 15.72
C VAL A 61 -10.53 11.22 15.03
N PRO A 62 -9.43 11.52 15.70
CA PRO A 62 -8.10 11.53 15.10
C PRO A 62 -7.64 10.12 14.69
N PHE A 63 -6.85 10.03 13.63
CA PHE A 63 -6.17 8.82 13.20
C PHE A 63 -4.69 8.86 13.60
N TRP A 64 -4.34 8.27 14.72
CA TRP A 64 -2.99 8.29 15.29
C TRP A 64 -2.07 7.16 14.81
N ALA A 65 -2.60 6.21 14.02
CA ALA A 65 -1.84 5.01 13.67
C ALA A 65 -0.67 5.28 12.72
N LYS A 66 -0.70 6.35 11.93
CA LYS A 66 0.34 6.63 10.92
C LYS A 66 0.55 8.13 10.72
N PRO A 67 1.81 8.54 10.42
CA PRO A 67 2.11 9.89 9.96
C PRO A 67 1.46 10.19 8.59
N PRO A 68 1.37 11.46 8.17
CA PRO A 68 0.40 11.91 7.17
C PRO A 68 0.84 11.74 5.72
N LEU A 69 2.11 11.46 5.42
CA LEU A 69 2.66 11.65 4.07
C LEU A 69 1.85 10.92 2.97
N SER A 70 1.47 9.66 3.19
CA SER A 70 0.68 8.94 2.20
C SER A 70 -0.73 9.49 2.04
N MET A 71 -1.33 10.00 3.13
CA MET A 71 -2.63 10.66 3.12
C MET A 71 -2.53 12.02 2.44
N TRP A 72 -1.46 12.79 2.67
CA TRP A 72 -1.19 14.02 1.91
C TRP A 72 -1.05 13.76 0.41
N MET A 73 -0.33 12.70 0.01
CA MET A 73 -0.21 12.32 -1.40
C MET A 73 -1.58 12.03 -2.01
N SER A 74 -2.41 11.27 -1.31
CA SER A 74 -3.76 10.93 -1.79
C SER A 74 -4.70 12.13 -1.74
N ALA A 75 -4.68 12.94 -0.68
CA ALA A 75 -5.48 14.14 -0.55
C ALA A 75 -5.16 15.17 -1.64
N LEU A 76 -3.88 15.40 -1.92
CA LEU A 76 -3.47 16.30 -3.01
C LEU A 76 -4.01 15.80 -4.37
N GLY A 77 -4.02 14.49 -4.59
CA GLY A 77 -4.57 13.93 -5.81
C GLY A 77 -6.09 14.04 -5.88
N ILE A 78 -6.80 13.86 -4.76
CA ILE A 78 -8.25 14.09 -4.67
C ILE A 78 -8.59 15.56 -4.90
N GLU A 79 -7.84 16.47 -4.32
CA GLU A 79 -8.01 17.93 -4.52
C GLU A 79 -7.90 18.32 -6.00
N LEU A 80 -6.94 17.73 -6.72
CA LEU A 80 -6.66 18.10 -8.11
C LEU A 80 -7.53 17.36 -9.14
N PHE A 81 -7.94 16.13 -8.85
CA PHE A 81 -8.59 15.23 -9.82
C PHE A 81 -9.95 14.70 -9.37
N GLY A 82 -10.44 15.15 -8.21
CA GLY A 82 -11.70 14.72 -7.64
C GLY A 82 -11.64 13.43 -6.85
N VAL A 83 -12.75 13.12 -6.15
CA VAL A 83 -12.92 11.91 -5.32
C VAL A 83 -13.16 10.70 -6.23
N ASN A 84 -12.09 10.04 -6.62
CA ASN A 84 -12.12 8.84 -7.45
C ASN A 84 -10.84 8.02 -7.28
N GLU A 85 -10.80 6.84 -7.92
CA GLU A 85 -9.66 5.94 -7.83
C GLU A 85 -8.37 6.54 -8.39
N PHE A 86 -8.45 7.32 -9.46
CA PHE A 86 -7.29 8.00 -10.04
C PHE A 86 -6.76 9.08 -9.11
N GLY A 87 -7.62 9.98 -8.64
CA GLY A 87 -7.26 11.06 -7.74
C GLY A 87 -6.53 10.55 -6.50
N SER A 88 -7.12 9.59 -5.79
CA SER A 88 -6.53 9.04 -4.57
C SER A 88 -5.19 8.31 -4.75
N ARG A 89 -4.88 7.80 -5.97
CA ARG A 89 -3.71 6.95 -6.24
C ARG A 89 -2.58 7.61 -7.02
N ILE A 90 -2.86 8.69 -7.76
CA ILE A 90 -1.89 9.22 -8.75
C ILE A 90 -0.55 9.62 -8.13
N PHE A 91 -0.53 10.30 -6.99
CA PHE A 91 0.73 10.70 -6.36
C PHE A 91 1.44 9.56 -5.66
N ILE A 92 0.72 8.51 -5.25
CA ILE A 92 1.34 7.25 -4.82
C ILE A 92 2.09 6.63 -6.01
N PHE A 93 1.47 6.59 -7.19
CA PHE A 93 2.11 6.10 -8.41
C PHE A 93 3.31 6.95 -8.84
N VAL A 94 3.23 8.28 -8.74
CA VAL A 94 4.38 9.18 -8.96
C VAL A 94 5.52 8.85 -8.00
N GLY A 95 5.23 8.59 -6.73
CA GLY A 95 6.22 8.12 -5.76
C GLY A 95 6.87 6.79 -6.18
N ALA A 96 6.08 5.85 -6.75
CA ALA A 96 6.61 4.60 -7.28
C ALA A 96 7.55 4.82 -8.48
N LEU A 97 7.22 5.75 -9.38
CA LEU A 97 8.12 6.14 -10.47
C LEU A 97 9.43 6.74 -9.92
N GLY A 98 9.36 7.50 -8.82
CA GLY A 98 10.54 7.98 -8.10
C GLY A 98 11.42 6.85 -7.58
N VAL A 99 10.83 5.82 -6.97
CA VAL A 99 11.56 4.61 -6.53
C VAL A 99 12.21 3.91 -7.72
N LEU A 100 11.50 3.72 -8.82
CA LEU A 100 12.03 3.09 -10.04
C LEU A 100 13.20 3.89 -10.62
N ALA A 101 13.10 5.22 -10.67
CA ALA A 101 14.17 6.09 -11.13
C ALA A 101 15.42 5.98 -10.25
N LEU A 102 15.26 5.96 -8.92
CA LEU A 102 16.36 5.78 -7.97
C LEU A 102 17.05 4.43 -8.14
N VAL A 103 16.29 3.35 -8.27
CA VAL A 103 16.81 1.99 -8.46
C VAL A 103 17.52 1.85 -9.80
N ALA A 104 16.90 2.36 -10.88
CA ALA A 104 17.49 2.36 -12.20
C ALA A 104 18.81 3.15 -12.25
N ASP A 105 18.85 4.33 -11.63
CA ASP A 105 20.06 5.16 -11.57
C ASP A 105 21.16 4.49 -10.74
N ALA A 106 20.82 3.90 -9.58
CA ALA A 106 21.77 3.16 -8.76
C ALA A 106 22.38 1.97 -9.52
N ALA A 107 21.53 1.14 -10.14
CA ALA A 107 22.00 0.01 -10.93
C ALA A 107 22.82 0.47 -12.17
N ARG A 108 22.38 1.54 -12.84
CA ARG A 108 23.10 2.12 -13.97
C ARG A 108 24.52 2.59 -13.61
N ARG A 109 24.65 3.27 -12.48
CA ARG A 109 25.95 3.82 -12.00
C ARG A 109 26.90 2.71 -11.54
N GLU A 110 26.37 1.61 -11.02
CA GLU A 110 27.18 0.53 -10.46
C GLU A 110 27.49 -0.58 -11.49
N LEU A 111 26.58 -0.84 -12.43
CA LEU A 111 26.57 -2.03 -13.26
C LEU A 111 26.43 -1.72 -14.77
N GLY A 112 26.17 -0.45 -15.12
CA GLY A 112 25.98 -0.02 -16.50
C GLY A 112 24.51 0.17 -16.90
N LYS A 113 24.28 0.79 -18.08
CA LYS A 113 22.98 1.25 -18.55
C LYS A 113 21.91 0.14 -18.60
N GLU A 114 22.30 -1.04 -19.10
CA GLU A 114 21.36 -2.16 -19.27
C GLU A 114 20.90 -2.72 -17.91
N ALA A 115 21.78 -2.73 -16.90
CA ALA A 115 21.41 -3.14 -15.55
C ALA A 115 20.38 -2.18 -14.93
N GLY A 116 20.42 -0.89 -15.25
CA GLY A 116 19.41 0.06 -14.81
C GLY A 116 17.99 -0.31 -15.30
N TRP A 117 17.86 -0.57 -16.61
CA TRP A 117 16.58 -1.02 -17.18
C TRP A 117 16.13 -2.37 -16.63
N THR A 118 17.08 -3.29 -16.47
CA THR A 118 16.80 -4.62 -15.92
C THR A 118 16.30 -4.53 -14.49
N ALA A 119 16.95 -3.76 -13.63
CA ALA A 119 16.55 -3.59 -12.23
C ALA A 119 15.15 -2.97 -12.11
N ALA A 120 14.85 -1.94 -12.92
CA ALA A 120 13.53 -1.32 -12.94
C ALA A 120 12.43 -2.28 -13.43
N ALA A 121 12.69 -3.03 -14.52
CA ALA A 121 11.74 -4.01 -15.05
C ALA A 121 11.49 -5.15 -14.07
N VAL A 122 12.54 -5.67 -13.43
CA VAL A 122 12.47 -6.71 -12.41
C VAL A 122 11.67 -6.22 -11.20
N LEU A 123 11.97 -5.03 -10.68
CA LEU A 123 11.25 -4.46 -9.54
C LEU A 123 9.77 -4.26 -9.85
N THR A 124 9.44 -3.69 -11.02
CA THR A 124 8.04 -3.49 -11.43
C THR A 124 7.32 -4.82 -11.63
N GLY A 125 8.04 -5.85 -12.09
CA GLY A 125 7.50 -7.19 -12.27
C GLY A 125 7.34 -8.01 -10.99
N MET A 126 7.78 -7.53 -9.83
CA MET A 126 7.53 -8.17 -8.53
C MET A 126 6.10 -7.86 -8.07
N PRO A 127 5.23 -8.87 -7.80
CA PRO A 127 3.83 -8.66 -7.46
C PRO A 127 3.60 -7.67 -6.32
N LEU A 128 4.43 -7.73 -5.28
CA LEU A 128 4.30 -6.85 -4.13
C LEU A 128 4.57 -5.38 -4.49
N PHE A 129 5.62 -5.10 -5.26
CA PHE A 129 5.87 -3.74 -5.73
C PHE A 129 4.79 -3.29 -6.72
N PHE A 130 4.39 -4.16 -7.67
CA PHE A 130 3.34 -3.87 -8.64
C PHE A 130 2.03 -3.49 -7.94
N TYR A 131 1.62 -4.23 -6.91
CA TYR A 131 0.44 -3.90 -6.11
C TYR A 131 0.61 -2.56 -5.38
N CYS A 132 1.67 -2.42 -4.56
CA CYS A 132 1.89 -1.23 -3.72
C CYS A 132 2.15 0.05 -4.53
N SER A 133 2.57 -0.06 -5.79
CA SER A 133 2.93 1.10 -6.62
C SER A 133 1.78 2.07 -6.91
N ALA A 134 0.53 1.66 -6.65
CA ALA A 134 -0.64 2.54 -6.75
C ALA A 134 -1.77 2.14 -5.76
N ALA A 135 -1.47 1.41 -4.70
CA ALA A 135 -2.42 1.19 -3.60
C ALA A 135 -2.33 2.35 -2.60
N VAL A 136 -3.46 2.86 -2.16
CA VAL A 136 -3.51 3.93 -1.15
C VAL A 136 -3.13 3.35 0.20
N MET A 137 -1.82 3.25 0.43
CA MET A 137 -1.20 2.69 1.63
C MET A 137 0.08 3.44 1.97
N THR A 138 0.50 3.37 3.23
CA THR A 138 1.70 4.06 3.71
C THR A 138 3.02 3.41 3.27
N ASP A 139 2.95 2.19 2.76
CA ASP A 139 4.11 1.35 2.45
C ASP A 139 4.98 1.93 1.34
N LEU A 140 4.36 2.51 0.29
CA LEU A 140 5.12 3.10 -0.80
C LEU A 140 5.86 4.38 -0.39
N ALA A 141 5.25 5.21 0.44
CA ALA A 141 5.90 6.41 0.95
C ALA A 141 7.13 6.05 1.81
N LEU A 142 7.03 5.00 2.65
CA LEU A 142 8.19 4.44 3.35
C LEU A 142 9.26 3.91 2.39
N LEU A 143 8.85 3.16 1.36
CA LEU A 143 9.75 2.63 0.34
C LEU A 143 10.51 3.74 -0.37
N LEU A 144 9.85 4.84 -0.72
CA LEU A 144 10.50 6.00 -1.36
C LEU A 144 11.57 6.59 -0.43
N GLY A 145 11.24 6.84 0.84
CA GLY A 145 12.16 7.37 1.82
C GLY A 145 13.37 6.46 2.05
N THR A 146 13.14 5.16 2.29
CA THR A 146 14.21 4.19 2.51
C THR A 146 15.07 3.99 1.27
N THR A 147 14.47 3.92 0.07
CA THR A 147 15.22 3.80 -1.19
C THR A 147 16.09 5.02 -1.44
N LEU A 148 15.55 6.23 -1.25
CA LEU A 148 16.31 7.47 -1.38
C LEU A 148 17.50 7.48 -0.40
N THR A 149 17.28 7.14 0.86
CA THR A 149 18.34 7.03 1.88
C THR A 149 19.45 6.09 1.43
N MET A 150 19.09 4.87 1.03
CA MET A 150 20.06 3.83 0.69
C MET A 150 20.84 4.16 -0.59
N VAL A 151 20.15 4.63 -1.64
CA VAL A 151 20.80 4.99 -2.91
C VAL A 151 21.70 6.22 -2.74
N CYS A 152 21.23 7.23 -2.03
CA CYS A 152 22.00 8.45 -1.78
C CYS A 152 23.20 8.21 -0.89
N PHE A 153 23.07 7.37 0.15
CA PHE A 153 24.21 6.94 0.97
C PHE A 153 25.29 6.27 0.12
N ARG A 154 24.92 5.29 -0.71
CA ARG A 154 25.84 4.62 -1.60
C ARG A 154 26.52 5.59 -2.58
N GLY A 155 25.75 6.55 -3.12
CA GLY A 155 26.25 7.62 -3.99
C GLY A 155 27.30 8.50 -3.29
N ALA A 156 27.03 8.94 -2.06
CA ALA A 156 27.96 9.74 -1.26
C ALA A 156 29.26 8.97 -0.95
N MET A 157 29.15 7.68 -0.63
CA MET A 157 30.30 6.81 -0.36
C MET A 157 31.22 6.55 -1.57
N ARG A 158 30.73 6.84 -2.79
CA ARG A 158 31.50 6.78 -4.05
C ARG A 158 32.06 8.12 -4.48
N GLY A 159 31.98 9.15 -3.65
CA GLY A 159 32.40 10.50 -4.03
C GLY A 159 31.43 11.21 -4.97
N GLY A 160 30.15 10.84 -4.93
CA GLY A 160 29.07 11.50 -5.67
C GLY A 160 28.89 12.96 -5.24
N PRO A 161 28.02 13.69 -5.93
CA PRO A 161 27.80 15.12 -5.67
C PRO A 161 27.26 15.34 -4.25
N ARG A 162 27.46 16.53 -3.71
CA ARG A 162 27.05 16.89 -2.32
C ARG A 162 25.58 16.65 -2.04
N TRP A 163 24.69 16.78 -3.03
CA TRP A 163 23.28 16.49 -2.86
C TRP A 163 23.00 15.03 -2.48
N SER A 164 23.88 14.07 -2.83
CA SER A 164 23.75 12.69 -2.37
C SER A 164 23.84 12.59 -0.85
N GLY A 165 24.69 13.39 -0.21
CA GLY A 165 24.75 13.45 1.26
C GLY A 165 23.45 13.95 1.87
N TYR A 166 22.89 15.05 1.36
CA TYR A 166 21.60 15.58 1.83
C TYR A 166 20.42 14.65 1.51
N GLY A 167 20.48 13.93 0.39
CA GLY A 167 19.47 12.93 0.00
C GLY A 167 19.29 11.81 1.03
N VAL A 168 20.34 11.47 1.79
CA VAL A 168 20.25 10.53 2.91
C VAL A 168 19.26 11.04 3.96
N PHE A 169 19.44 12.28 4.39
CA PHE A 169 18.62 12.88 5.45
C PHE A 169 17.20 13.23 4.96
N ALA A 170 17.07 13.66 3.70
CA ALA A 170 15.76 13.87 3.07
C ALA A 170 14.98 12.55 2.97
N GLY A 171 15.63 11.46 2.60
CA GLY A 171 15.02 10.13 2.57
C GLY A 171 14.55 9.67 3.96
N LEU A 172 15.36 9.91 5.00
CA LEU A 172 14.97 9.63 6.38
C LEU A 172 13.77 10.49 6.81
N ALA A 173 13.72 11.78 6.43
CA ALA A 173 12.57 12.66 6.71
C ALA A 173 11.29 12.17 6.04
N ILE A 174 11.35 11.79 4.76
CA ILE A 174 10.24 11.18 4.01
C ILE A 174 9.77 9.92 4.73
N GLY A 175 10.69 9.06 5.14
CA GLY A 175 10.39 7.83 5.85
C GLY A 175 9.75 8.07 7.23
N LEU A 176 10.23 9.06 7.98
CA LEU A 176 9.64 9.49 9.24
C LEU A 176 8.20 9.96 9.04
N LEU A 177 7.93 10.80 8.03
CA LEU A 177 6.57 11.26 7.71
C LEU A 177 5.68 10.17 7.09
N ALA A 178 6.25 9.04 6.63
CA ALA A 178 5.49 7.90 6.11
C ALA A 178 5.08 6.89 7.18
N LYS A 179 6.05 6.44 8.00
CA LYS A 179 5.84 5.38 9.03
C LYS A 179 6.67 5.60 10.29
N GLY A 180 7.10 6.82 10.58
CA GLY A 180 7.80 7.15 11.82
C GLY A 180 9.16 6.47 11.99
N PRO A 181 9.54 6.13 13.25
CA PRO A 181 10.85 5.57 13.58
C PRO A 181 11.24 4.31 12.82
N LEU A 182 10.27 3.59 12.27
CA LEU A 182 10.52 2.40 11.44
C LEU A 182 11.46 2.69 10.28
N ALA A 183 11.39 3.90 9.69
CA ALA A 183 12.28 4.31 8.60
C ALA A 183 13.76 4.31 9.01
N LEU A 184 14.06 4.74 10.23
CA LEU A 184 15.40 4.73 10.79
C LEU A 184 15.88 3.30 11.03
N VAL A 185 15.02 2.47 11.62
CA VAL A 185 15.31 1.06 11.95
C VAL A 185 15.52 0.22 10.69
N ILE A 186 14.84 0.52 9.61
CA ILE A 186 15.00 -0.22 8.33
C ILE A 186 16.26 0.25 7.58
N SER A 187 16.64 1.53 7.67
CA SER A 187 17.71 2.10 6.84
C SER A 187 19.08 2.13 7.53
N LEU A 188 19.15 2.49 8.82
CA LEU A 188 20.44 2.74 9.47
C LEU A 188 21.24 1.47 9.83
N PRO A 189 20.64 0.38 10.33
CA PRO A 189 21.43 -0.80 10.69
C PRO A 189 22.16 -1.47 9.52
N PRO A 190 21.58 -1.64 8.30
CA PRO A 190 22.35 -2.19 7.19
C PRO A 190 23.49 -1.26 6.74
N ILE A 191 23.31 0.06 6.84
CA ILE A 191 24.38 1.05 6.61
C ILE A 191 25.47 0.88 7.66
N ALA A 192 25.13 0.82 8.94
CA ALA A 192 26.08 0.66 10.03
C ALA A 192 26.86 -0.66 9.91
N ALA A 193 26.16 -1.78 9.65
CA ALA A 193 26.80 -3.07 9.45
C ALA A 193 27.78 -3.04 8.27
N TRP A 194 27.38 -2.43 7.16
CA TRP A 194 28.27 -2.28 6.01
C TRP A 194 29.50 -1.43 6.34
N LEU A 195 29.34 -0.31 7.06
CA LEU A 195 30.45 0.55 7.49
C LEU A 195 31.42 -0.17 8.41
N LEU A 196 30.92 -0.96 9.36
CA LEU A 196 31.72 -1.74 10.30
C LEU A 196 32.52 -2.83 9.57
N ILE A 197 31.86 -3.60 8.69
CA ILE A 197 32.52 -4.71 7.96
C ILE A 197 33.57 -4.20 6.97
N THR A 198 33.30 -3.07 6.30
CA THR A 198 34.23 -2.51 5.31
C THR A 198 35.24 -1.55 5.90
N GLY A 199 35.14 -1.15 7.16
CA GLY A 199 36.04 -0.19 7.82
C GLY A 199 35.93 1.25 7.28
N ARG A 200 34.84 1.59 6.55
CA ARG A 200 34.74 2.86 5.81
C ARG A 200 34.04 4.00 6.57
N TRP A 201 33.89 3.88 7.86
CA TRP A 201 33.20 4.86 8.68
C TRP A 201 33.83 6.26 8.62
N ARG A 202 35.19 6.37 8.46
CA ARG A 202 35.87 7.67 8.26
C ARG A 202 35.46 8.35 6.95
N THR A 203 35.26 7.57 5.89
CA THR A 203 34.77 8.08 4.61
C THR A 203 33.32 8.58 4.77
N ALA A 204 32.45 7.84 5.45
CA ALA A 204 31.08 8.26 5.72
C ALA A 204 31.03 9.57 6.51
N TRP A 205 31.90 9.68 7.55
CA TRP A 205 31.99 10.91 8.34
C TRP A 205 32.31 12.14 7.50
N ARG A 206 33.20 12.02 6.52
CA ARG A 206 33.61 13.12 5.64
C ARG A 206 32.64 13.38 4.49
N SER A 207 31.90 12.35 4.05
CA SER A 207 31.04 12.45 2.85
C SER A 207 29.62 12.89 3.16
N LEU A 208 29.18 12.77 4.42
CA LEU A 208 27.82 13.13 4.82
C LEU A 208 27.80 14.47 5.57
N PRO A 209 26.82 15.33 5.28
CA PRO A 209 26.62 16.60 5.99
C PRO A 209 25.87 16.35 7.31
N TRP A 210 26.51 15.71 8.28
CA TRP A 210 25.88 15.21 9.51
C TRP A 210 25.05 16.28 10.21
N PHE A 211 25.63 17.42 10.51
CA PHE A 211 24.93 18.49 11.22
C PHE A 211 23.82 19.10 10.38
N THR A 212 24.17 19.67 9.21
CA THR A 212 23.19 20.36 8.35
C THR A 212 22.15 19.39 7.77
N GLY A 213 22.55 18.15 7.46
CA GLY A 213 21.63 17.11 7.03
C GLY A 213 20.63 16.71 8.12
N THR A 214 21.09 16.53 9.36
CA THR A 214 20.19 16.28 10.50
C THR A 214 19.23 17.45 10.73
N VAL A 215 19.71 18.68 10.64
CA VAL A 215 18.84 19.86 10.73
C VAL A 215 17.78 19.84 9.64
N VAL A 216 18.14 19.55 8.39
CA VAL A 216 17.17 19.43 7.29
C VAL A 216 16.16 18.33 7.57
N MET A 217 16.59 17.16 8.01
CA MET A 217 15.68 16.05 8.37
C MET A 217 14.69 16.47 9.46
N LEU A 218 15.18 17.11 10.53
CA LEU A 218 14.33 17.56 11.64
C LEU A 218 13.37 18.67 11.18
N LEU A 219 13.83 19.64 10.40
CA LEU A 219 12.96 20.71 9.89
C LEU A 219 11.85 20.19 8.95
N LEU A 220 12.09 19.11 8.23
CA LEU A 220 11.09 18.50 7.36
C LEU A 220 10.09 17.62 8.14
N ALA A 221 10.53 16.88 9.15
CA ALA A 221 9.69 15.90 9.83
C ALA A 221 9.09 16.41 11.16
N LEU A 222 9.90 17.01 12.04
CA LEU A 222 9.52 17.33 13.39
C LEU A 222 8.35 18.33 13.52
N PRO A 223 8.20 19.36 12.66
CA PRO A 223 7.10 20.32 12.79
C PRO A 223 5.73 19.64 12.76
N TRP A 224 5.55 18.64 11.89
CA TRP A 224 4.29 17.92 11.86
C TRP A 224 4.03 17.13 13.15
N TYR A 225 5.02 16.42 13.70
CA TYR A 225 4.87 15.66 14.94
C TYR A 225 4.49 16.57 16.12
N LEU A 226 5.12 17.73 16.21
CA LEU A 226 4.81 18.72 17.25
C LEU A 226 3.42 19.32 17.08
N ALA A 227 3.00 19.60 15.84
CA ALA A 227 1.68 20.14 15.55
C ALA A 227 0.58 19.09 15.85
N ALA A 228 0.80 17.83 15.46
CA ALA A 228 -0.14 16.74 15.71
C ALA A 228 -0.33 16.47 17.21
N GLU A 229 0.77 16.40 18.00
CA GLU A 229 0.69 16.23 19.44
C GLU A 229 0.00 17.41 20.13
N ARG A 230 0.31 18.66 19.72
CA ARG A 230 -0.36 19.85 20.29
C ARG A 230 -1.85 19.88 20.00
N LYS A 231 -2.24 19.44 18.80
CA LYS A 231 -3.64 19.46 18.36
C LYS A 231 -4.46 18.32 18.98
N THR A 232 -3.85 17.15 19.10
CA THR A 232 -4.47 15.95 19.68
C THR A 232 -3.50 15.29 20.67
N PRO A 233 -3.46 15.77 21.93
CA PRO A 233 -2.53 15.24 22.95
C PRO A 233 -2.71 13.75 23.19
N GLY A 234 -1.59 13.02 23.33
CA GLY A 234 -1.54 11.56 23.44
C GLY A 234 -1.21 10.84 22.14
N PHE A 235 -1.13 11.57 21.03
CA PHE A 235 -0.72 11.01 19.75
C PHE A 235 0.64 10.33 19.82
N LEU A 236 1.66 10.99 20.36
CA LEU A 236 3.03 10.46 20.41
C LEU A 236 3.12 9.19 21.27
N ASP A 237 2.43 9.14 22.41
CA ASP A 237 2.42 7.96 23.26
C ASP A 237 1.77 6.77 22.52
N TYR A 238 0.56 6.93 22.00
CA TYR A 238 -0.09 5.87 21.23
C TYR A 238 0.76 5.44 20.02
N PHE A 239 1.31 6.39 19.27
CA PHE A 239 2.07 6.11 18.07
C PHE A 239 3.39 5.37 18.35
N LEU A 240 4.14 5.79 19.38
CA LEU A 240 5.44 5.20 19.69
C LEU A 240 5.28 3.90 20.50
N MET A 241 4.46 3.92 21.54
CA MET A 241 4.30 2.75 22.41
C MET A 241 3.28 1.76 21.85
N GLY A 242 2.14 2.21 21.38
CA GLY A 242 1.10 1.36 20.82
C GLY A 242 1.48 0.77 19.45
N GLU A 243 1.55 1.62 18.44
CA GLU A 243 1.73 1.20 17.03
C GLU A 243 3.12 0.65 16.71
N HIS A 244 4.18 1.02 17.46
CA HIS A 244 5.52 0.51 17.19
C HIS A 244 5.93 -0.55 18.18
N TRP A 245 5.96 -0.25 19.47
CA TRP A 245 6.47 -1.19 20.46
C TRP A 245 5.52 -2.35 20.75
N ASN A 246 4.31 -2.06 21.18
CA ASN A 246 3.36 -3.11 21.57
C ASN A 246 2.93 -3.95 20.37
N ARG A 247 2.68 -3.33 19.21
CA ARG A 247 2.34 -4.05 17.99
C ARG A 247 3.46 -4.97 17.50
N PHE A 248 4.73 -4.60 17.73
CA PHE A 248 5.87 -5.44 17.38
C PHE A 248 6.05 -6.61 18.36
N THR A 249 5.88 -6.39 19.68
CA THR A 249 6.24 -7.32 20.74
C THR A 249 5.09 -8.20 21.22
N VAL A 250 3.85 -7.67 21.24
CA VAL A 250 2.68 -8.33 21.82
C VAL A 250 1.84 -8.98 20.71
N ARG A 251 1.75 -10.31 20.75
CA ARG A 251 0.95 -11.06 19.77
C ARG A 251 -0.55 -10.74 19.92
N GLY A 252 -1.20 -10.36 18.80
CA GLY A 252 -2.63 -10.06 18.83
C GLY A 252 -2.96 -8.86 19.70
N TRP A 253 -2.09 -7.86 19.76
CA TRP A 253 -2.25 -6.65 20.58
C TRP A 253 -3.66 -6.04 20.42
N GLN A 254 -4.37 -5.90 21.54
CA GLN A 254 -5.78 -5.46 21.59
C GLN A 254 -5.93 -3.93 21.68
N GLY A 255 -4.86 -3.18 21.82
CA GLY A 255 -4.89 -1.72 21.89
C GLY A 255 -4.95 -1.00 20.55
N ASP A 256 -5.17 -1.71 19.44
CA ASP A 256 -5.33 -1.10 18.10
C ASP A 256 -6.69 -0.38 18.02
N LEU A 257 -6.67 0.95 17.98
CA LEU A 257 -7.86 1.79 17.94
C LEU A 257 -8.57 1.77 16.56
N TYR A 258 -7.92 1.26 15.51
CA TYR A 258 -8.35 1.44 14.12
C TYR A 258 -8.48 0.13 13.34
N GLY A 259 -8.34 -0.99 14.00
CA GLY A 259 -8.45 -2.30 13.37
C GLY A 259 -8.02 -3.42 14.30
N ASN A 260 -7.52 -4.50 13.70
CA ASN A 260 -7.03 -5.64 14.45
C ASN A 260 -5.54 -5.84 14.18
N ALA A 261 -4.80 -6.25 15.19
CA ALA A 261 -3.48 -6.79 15.00
C ALA A 261 -3.54 -8.01 14.08
N HIS A 262 -2.53 -8.20 13.24
CA HIS A 262 -2.44 -9.33 12.31
C HIS A 262 -1.44 -10.37 12.85
N PRO A 263 -1.82 -11.20 13.83
CA PRO A 263 -0.92 -12.20 14.40
C PRO A 263 -0.59 -13.27 13.36
N VAL A 264 0.70 -13.51 13.15
CA VAL A 264 1.18 -14.55 12.23
C VAL A 264 2.25 -15.41 12.89
N ALA A 265 2.57 -16.55 12.26
CA ALA A 265 3.66 -17.40 12.69
C ALA A 265 5.01 -16.66 12.52
N PRO A 266 5.97 -16.82 13.47
CA PRO A 266 7.34 -16.32 13.31
C PRO A 266 7.96 -16.78 11.98
N GLY A 267 8.66 -15.87 11.30
CA GLY A 267 9.28 -16.19 10.01
C GLY A 267 8.35 -16.09 8.79
N MET A 268 7.05 -15.82 8.94
CA MET A 268 6.12 -15.66 7.81
C MET A 268 6.57 -14.53 6.84
N ILE A 269 7.35 -13.58 7.32
CA ILE A 269 7.92 -12.51 6.50
C ILE A 269 8.75 -13.04 5.32
N TRP A 270 9.44 -14.17 5.48
CA TRP A 270 10.21 -14.81 4.42
C TRP A 270 9.32 -15.37 3.31
N VAL A 271 8.16 -15.94 3.71
CA VAL A 271 7.14 -16.39 2.75
C VAL A 271 6.59 -15.19 1.98
N TYR A 272 6.29 -14.10 2.67
CA TYR A 272 5.82 -12.88 2.03
C TYR A 272 6.87 -12.27 1.08
N LEU A 273 8.16 -12.32 1.43
CA LEU A 273 9.23 -11.91 0.51
C LEU A 273 9.26 -12.78 -0.74
N LEU A 274 9.23 -14.10 -0.59
CA LEU A 274 9.26 -15.04 -1.72
C LEU A 274 8.05 -14.84 -2.64
N LEU A 275 6.84 -14.80 -2.08
CA LEU A 275 5.62 -14.57 -2.86
C LEU A 275 5.61 -13.18 -3.50
N GLY A 276 6.00 -12.15 -2.75
CA GLY A 276 6.02 -10.77 -3.20
C GLY A 276 7.07 -10.47 -4.27
N SER A 277 8.14 -11.27 -4.36
CA SER A 277 9.19 -11.16 -5.38
C SER A 277 9.11 -12.22 -6.49
N PHE A 278 8.15 -13.17 -6.41
CA PHE A 278 7.96 -14.17 -7.47
C PHE A 278 7.54 -13.52 -8.79
N PRO A 279 7.99 -14.00 -9.98
CA PRO A 279 8.88 -15.14 -10.17
C PRO A 279 10.38 -14.80 -10.10
N TRP A 280 10.73 -13.54 -9.87
CA TRP A 280 12.08 -13.02 -9.99
C TRP A 280 13.04 -13.60 -8.94
N CYS A 281 12.55 -13.93 -7.73
CA CYS A 281 13.35 -14.61 -6.71
C CYS A 281 13.98 -15.92 -7.19
N LEU A 282 13.38 -16.60 -8.18
CA LEU A 282 13.95 -17.78 -8.81
C LEU A 282 15.29 -17.49 -9.53
N GLY A 283 15.52 -16.22 -9.90
CA GLY A 283 16.80 -15.78 -10.47
C GLY A 283 17.96 -15.93 -9.50
N LEU A 284 17.72 -15.89 -8.18
CA LEU A 284 18.75 -16.13 -7.17
C LEU A 284 19.29 -17.56 -7.20
N LEU A 285 18.53 -18.54 -7.69
CA LEU A 285 19.00 -19.92 -7.84
C LEU A 285 20.16 -20.03 -8.82
N ARG A 286 20.31 -19.05 -9.72
CA ARG A 286 21.42 -18.95 -10.67
C ARG A 286 22.63 -18.24 -10.10
N ALA A 287 22.47 -17.52 -9.00
CA ALA A 287 23.51 -16.75 -8.32
C ALA A 287 24.37 -17.63 -7.39
N ARG A 288 24.76 -18.84 -7.83
CA ARG A 288 25.55 -19.74 -7.01
C ARG A 288 27.04 -19.39 -7.16
N PRO A 289 27.66 -18.83 -6.12
CA PRO A 289 29.11 -18.70 -6.12
C PRO A 289 29.76 -20.10 -6.14
N ALA A 290 30.77 -20.27 -6.98
CA ALA A 290 31.48 -21.55 -7.07
C ALA A 290 32.19 -21.95 -5.75
N SER A 291 32.44 -20.97 -4.87
CA SER A 291 33.07 -21.19 -3.56
C SER A 291 32.74 -20.02 -2.61
N TRP A 292 32.87 -20.24 -1.31
CA TRP A 292 32.81 -19.20 -0.28
C TRP A 292 33.83 -18.08 -0.50
N ARG A 293 35.03 -18.45 -0.95
CA ARG A 293 36.05 -17.46 -1.30
C ARG A 293 35.64 -16.57 -2.46
N GLY A 294 35.06 -17.16 -3.51
CA GLY A 294 34.51 -16.40 -4.65
C GLY A 294 33.41 -15.47 -4.23
N PHE A 295 32.51 -15.92 -3.36
CA PHE A 295 31.44 -15.07 -2.78
C PHE A 295 32.04 -13.88 -2.01
N ARG A 296 33.00 -14.11 -1.13
CA ARG A 296 33.65 -13.01 -0.38
C ARG A 296 34.33 -12.00 -1.31
N ILE A 297 35.04 -12.46 -2.33
CA ILE A 297 35.68 -11.58 -3.32
C ILE A 297 34.63 -10.72 -4.01
N TRP A 298 33.54 -11.31 -4.51
CA TRP A 298 32.46 -10.58 -5.14
C TRP A 298 31.79 -9.61 -4.19
N ALA A 299 31.42 -10.04 -2.99
CA ALA A 299 30.73 -9.22 -2.00
C ALA A 299 31.54 -7.99 -1.60
N MET A 300 32.86 -8.14 -1.47
CA MET A 300 33.77 -7.07 -1.06
C MET A 300 34.34 -6.26 -2.24
N ALA A 301 34.11 -6.69 -3.48
CA ALA A 301 34.54 -5.94 -4.67
C ALA A 301 33.90 -4.58 -4.74
N HIS A 302 34.54 -3.64 -5.44
CA HIS A 302 34.04 -2.28 -5.62
C HIS A 302 33.59 -1.61 -4.31
N HIS A 303 34.44 -1.69 -3.30
CA HIS A 303 34.17 -1.14 -1.96
C HIS A 303 32.99 -1.78 -1.25
N GLY A 304 32.86 -3.10 -1.32
CA GLY A 304 31.79 -3.84 -0.64
C GLY A 304 30.41 -3.65 -1.27
N ARG A 305 30.34 -3.51 -2.59
CA ARG A 305 29.10 -3.30 -3.33
C ARG A 305 28.09 -4.42 -3.11
N GLY A 306 28.50 -5.66 -3.36
CA GLY A 306 27.63 -6.82 -3.21
C GLY A 306 27.13 -6.97 -1.77
N LEU A 307 28.03 -6.77 -0.79
CA LEU A 307 27.69 -6.77 0.63
C LEU A 307 26.62 -5.72 0.96
N TYR A 308 26.73 -4.51 0.39
CA TYR A 308 25.76 -3.43 0.62
C TYR A 308 24.34 -3.81 0.18
N TRP A 309 24.21 -4.35 -1.04
CA TRP A 309 22.91 -4.77 -1.56
C TRP A 309 22.33 -5.96 -0.80
N ILE A 310 23.17 -6.91 -0.37
CA ILE A 310 22.75 -8.05 0.46
C ILE A 310 22.23 -7.56 1.82
N LEU A 311 22.97 -6.70 2.52
CA LEU A 311 22.55 -6.18 3.81
C LEU A 311 21.23 -5.40 3.70
N TRP A 312 21.07 -4.58 2.66
CA TRP A 312 19.82 -3.88 2.43
C TRP A 312 18.66 -4.84 2.12
N ALA A 313 18.85 -5.85 1.26
CA ALA A 313 17.81 -6.81 0.93
C ALA A 313 17.39 -7.70 2.11
N LEU A 314 18.33 -8.09 2.96
CA LEU A 314 18.06 -9.04 4.05
C LEU A 314 17.60 -8.36 5.34
N TRP A 315 18.05 -7.14 5.63
CA TRP A 315 17.79 -6.51 6.91
C TRP A 315 16.30 -6.29 7.21
N PRO A 316 15.45 -5.74 6.31
CA PRO A 316 14.03 -5.58 6.60
C PRO A 316 13.36 -6.89 7.00
N VAL A 317 13.73 -7.98 6.35
CA VAL A 317 13.17 -9.32 6.61
C VAL A 317 13.70 -9.88 7.92
N ALA A 318 14.99 -9.75 8.18
CA ALA A 318 15.60 -10.16 9.44
C ALA A 318 15.00 -9.41 10.64
N PHE A 319 14.81 -8.10 10.51
CA PHE A 319 14.18 -7.27 11.54
C PHE A 319 12.76 -7.73 11.87
N PHE A 320 11.93 -8.03 10.86
CA PHE A 320 10.56 -8.46 11.08
C PHE A 320 10.41 -9.97 11.37
N THR A 321 11.49 -10.76 11.35
CA THR A 321 11.41 -12.20 11.67
C THR A 321 10.86 -12.48 13.08
N PRO A 322 11.27 -11.77 14.15
CA PRO A 322 10.72 -11.96 15.49
C PRO A 322 9.39 -11.21 15.73
N ALA A 323 8.95 -10.34 14.82
CA ALA A 323 7.75 -9.54 15.00
C ALA A 323 6.50 -10.42 15.13
N ARG A 324 5.61 -10.04 16.03
CA ARG A 324 4.43 -10.83 16.39
C ARG A 324 3.21 -10.53 15.51
N ASN A 325 3.16 -9.33 14.93
CA ASN A 325 2.07 -8.89 14.07
C ASN A 325 2.67 -8.24 12.82
N ILE A 326 2.50 -8.87 11.67
CA ILE A 326 3.01 -8.39 10.39
C ILE A 326 1.96 -8.55 9.28
N ILE A 327 2.08 -7.74 8.25
CA ILE A 327 1.29 -7.83 7.02
C ILE A 327 2.18 -8.12 5.82
N ALA A 328 1.57 -8.58 4.73
CA ALA A 328 2.28 -9.03 3.53
C ALA A 328 3.14 -7.95 2.85
N THR A 329 2.92 -6.66 3.16
CA THR A 329 3.67 -5.54 2.57
C THR A 329 4.99 -5.23 3.27
N TYR A 330 5.27 -5.79 4.45
CA TYR A 330 6.45 -5.44 5.24
C TYR A 330 7.81 -5.81 4.58
N PRO A 331 7.94 -6.82 3.70
CA PRO A 331 9.18 -7.04 2.98
C PRO A 331 9.44 -6.05 1.83
N LEU A 332 8.52 -5.15 1.52
CA LEU A 332 8.63 -4.20 0.41
C LEU A 332 9.97 -3.41 0.39
N PRO A 333 10.52 -2.91 1.52
CA PRO A 333 11.80 -2.19 1.53
C PRO A 333 13.03 -3.02 1.11
N ALA A 334 12.91 -4.35 1.06
CA ALA A 334 13.97 -5.25 0.59
C ALA A 334 14.03 -5.34 -0.96
N LEU A 335 12.91 -5.10 -1.64
CA LEU A 335 12.77 -5.37 -3.07
C LEU A 335 13.67 -4.52 -3.98
N PRO A 336 13.95 -3.23 -3.71
CA PRO A 336 14.88 -2.43 -4.51
C PRO A 336 16.28 -3.05 -4.58
N ALA A 337 16.83 -3.43 -3.45
CA ALA A 337 18.14 -4.07 -3.40
C ALA A 337 18.13 -5.45 -4.07
N LEU A 338 17.07 -6.23 -3.87
CA LEU A 338 16.88 -7.52 -4.53
C LEU A 338 16.85 -7.37 -6.06
N ALA A 339 16.16 -6.35 -6.58
CA ALA A 339 16.09 -6.06 -8.01
C ALA A 339 17.47 -5.70 -8.58
N ILE A 340 18.29 -4.92 -7.85
CA ILE A 340 19.66 -4.58 -8.26
C ILE A 340 20.54 -5.83 -8.27
N LEU A 341 20.46 -6.66 -7.23
CA LEU A 341 21.20 -7.94 -7.18
C LEU A 341 20.83 -8.87 -8.34
N LEU A 342 19.54 -9.01 -8.65
CA LEU A 342 19.07 -9.82 -9.77
C LEU A 342 19.55 -9.26 -11.12
N ALA A 343 19.60 -7.93 -11.29
CA ALA A 343 20.15 -7.31 -12.47
C ALA A 343 21.66 -7.56 -12.61
N GLU A 344 22.41 -7.54 -11.51
CA GLU A 344 23.84 -7.87 -11.49
C GLU A 344 24.07 -9.32 -11.92
N PHE A 345 23.36 -10.28 -11.33
CA PHE A 345 23.49 -11.71 -11.68
C PHE A 345 23.02 -12.01 -13.10
N HIS A 346 22.09 -11.23 -13.63
CA HIS A 346 21.70 -11.36 -15.04
C HIS A 346 22.82 -10.95 -15.99
N GLY A 347 23.62 -9.92 -15.65
CA GLY A 347 24.72 -9.39 -16.46
C GLY A 347 26.01 -10.19 -16.41
N THR A 348 26.33 -10.86 -15.30
CA THR A 348 27.65 -11.49 -15.03
C THR A 348 27.97 -12.75 -15.83
N THR A 349 27.04 -13.31 -16.59
CA THR A 349 27.29 -14.50 -17.42
C THR A 349 27.90 -14.18 -18.80
N THR A 350 28.39 -12.96 -19.03
CA THR A 350 29.11 -12.60 -20.27
C THR A 350 30.60 -12.94 -20.12
N PRO A 351 31.19 -13.74 -21.02
CA PRO A 351 32.63 -13.93 -21.02
C PRO A 351 33.34 -12.59 -21.17
N ALA A 352 34.42 -12.39 -20.39
CA ALA A 352 35.26 -11.18 -20.42
C ALA A 352 35.93 -10.90 -21.79
N SER A 353 35.76 -11.79 -22.74
CA SER A 353 36.34 -11.74 -24.08
C SER A 353 35.57 -10.94 -25.11
N LEU A 354 34.34 -10.46 -24.80
CA LEU A 354 33.55 -9.69 -25.78
C LEU A 354 33.74 -8.18 -25.57
N PRO A 355 34.03 -7.42 -26.63
CA PRO A 355 34.38 -6.00 -26.54
C PRO A 355 33.25 -5.07 -26.19
N LYS A 356 31.97 -5.53 -26.20
CA LYS A 356 30.78 -4.79 -25.74
C LYS A 356 29.80 -5.75 -25.09
N PRO A 357 29.25 -5.41 -23.90
CA PRO A 357 28.17 -6.21 -23.32
C PRO A 357 26.96 -6.12 -24.25
N VAL A 358 26.59 -7.25 -24.86
CA VAL A 358 25.34 -7.35 -25.64
C VAL A 358 24.17 -7.39 -24.62
N PRO A 359 23.17 -6.51 -24.78
CA PRO A 359 21.98 -6.57 -23.95
C PRO A 359 21.36 -7.97 -23.99
N ARG A 360 21.27 -8.62 -22.84
CA ARG A 360 20.61 -9.93 -22.77
C ARG A 360 19.12 -9.73 -22.48
N PRO A 361 18.25 -10.35 -23.26
CA PRO A 361 16.84 -10.39 -22.94
C PRO A 361 16.63 -11.12 -21.62
N LEU A 362 15.66 -10.69 -20.83
CA LEU A 362 15.21 -11.39 -19.63
C LEU A 362 14.77 -12.81 -19.97
N SER A 363 14.78 -13.69 -18.98
CA SER A 363 14.27 -15.04 -19.17
C SER A 363 12.84 -15.00 -19.72
N PRO A 364 12.57 -15.62 -20.89
CA PRO A 364 11.21 -15.63 -21.46
C PRO A 364 10.17 -16.20 -20.51
N MET A 365 10.54 -17.19 -19.73
CA MET A 365 9.68 -17.79 -18.71
C MET A 365 9.30 -16.77 -17.62
N LEU A 366 10.29 -16.07 -17.05
CA LEU A 366 10.04 -15.08 -15.99
C LEU A 366 9.24 -13.88 -16.52
N ALA A 367 9.58 -13.37 -17.70
CA ALA A 367 8.83 -12.31 -18.36
C ALA A 367 7.38 -12.73 -18.67
N GLY A 368 7.18 -13.95 -19.18
CA GLY A 368 5.87 -14.51 -19.47
C GLY A 368 4.99 -14.64 -18.23
N ILE A 369 5.53 -15.19 -17.14
CA ILE A 369 4.80 -15.28 -15.85
C ILE A 369 4.43 -13.89 -15.34
N THR A 370 5.34 -12.92 -15.44
CA THR A 370 5.10 -11.54 -15.00
C THR A 370 3.97 -10.88 -15.82
N LEU A 371 3.98 -11.04 -17.13
CA LEU A 371 2.92 -10.51 -18.01
C LEU A 371 1.58 -11.20 -17.76
N ALA A 372 1.60 -12.52 -17.55
CA ALA A 372 0.39 -13.27 -17.19
C ALA A 372 -0.19 -12.78 -15.84
N PHE A 373 0.68 -12.50 -14.85
CA PHE A 373 0.26 -11.91 -13.58
C PHE A 373 -0.37 -10.52 -13.77
N ALA A 374 0.25 -9.64 -14.56
CA ALA A 374 -0.29 -8.31 -14.83
C ALA A 374 -1.65 -8.37 -15.56
N ALA A 375 -1.77 -9.26 -16.56
CA ALA A 375 -3.03 -9.51 -17.26
C ALA A 375 -4.11 -10.06 -16.32
N TRP A 376 -3.76 -11.04 -15.48
CA TRP A 376 -4.65 -11.59 -14.46
C TRP A 376 -5.12 -10.49 -13.47
N ALA A 377 -4.22 -9.61 -13.01
CA ALA A 377 -4.58 -8.50 -12.14
C ALA A 377 -5.60 -7.55 -12.79
N ILE A 378 -5.49 -7.29 -14.11
CA ILE A 378 -6.48 -6.50 -14.85
C ILE A 378 -7.82 -7.23 -14.88
N VAL A 379 -7.83 -8.51 -15.26
CA VAL A 379 -9.06 -9.32 -15.32
C VAL A 379 -9.75 -9.37 -13.95
N VAL A 380 -9.00 -9.68 -12.88
CA VAL A 380 -9.57 -9.69 -11.52
C VAL A 380 -10.15 -8.32 -11.16
N SER A 381 -9.46 -7.22 -11.48
CA SER A 381 -9.95 -5.88 -11.14
C SER A 381 -11.23 -5.51 -11.89
N LEU A 382 -11.40 -5.97 -13.13
CA LEU A 382 -12.62 -5.75 -13.91
C LEU A 382 -13.81 -6.56 -13.38
N PHE A 383 -13.56 -7.80 -12.94
CA PHE A 383 -14.58 -8.71 -12.45
C PHE A 383 -14.63 -8.81 -10.91
N LEU A 384 -13.95 -7.91 -10.19
CA LEU A 384 -13.90 -7.95 -8.72
C LEU A 384 -15.30 -7.92 -8.08
N PRO A 385 -16.29 -7.16 -8.57
CA PRO A 385 -17.64 -7.17 -7.97
C PRO A 385 -18.28 -8.56 -7.98
N GLU A 386 -18.05 -9.36 -9.02
CA GLU A 386 -18.59 -10.73 -9.15
C GLU A 386 -17.72 -11.76 -8.43
N LEU A 387 -16.38 -11.63 -8.52
CA LEU A 387 -15.43 -12.59 -7.96
C LEU A 387 -15.23 -12.44 -6.45
N ALA A 388 -15.27 -11.21 -5.94
CA ALA A 388 -15.05 -10.90 -4.54
C ALA A 388 -15.97 -9.73 -4.08
N PRO A 389 -17.29 -9.91 -4.09
CA PRO A 389 -18.26 -8.84 -3.83
C PRO A 389 -18.16 -8.25 -2.42
N LYS A 390 -17.47 -8.94 -1.49
CA LYS A 390 -17.22 -8.46 -0.12
C LYS A 390 -16.05 -7.47 -0.03
N GLN A 391 -15.28 -7.30 -1.10
CA GLN A 391 -14.03 -6.51 -1.08
C GLN A 391 -14.24 -5.03 -1.37
N SER A 392 -15.37 -4.63 -1.99
CA SER A 392 -15.64 -3.25 -2.34
C SER A 392 -17.12 -3.01 -2.57
N GLU A 393 -17.64 -1.92 -2.04
CA GLU A 393 -19.03 -1.52 -2.22
C GLU A 393 -19.26 -0.67 -3.49
N ARG A 394 -18.25 -0.48 -4.36
CA ARG A 394 -18.37 0.36 -5.57
C ARG A 394 -19.56 -0.02 -6.46
N ALA A 395 -19.79 -1.30 -6.67
CA ALA A 395 -20.89 -1.77 -7.52
C ALA A 395 -22.27 -1.44 -6.92
N LEU A 396 -22.40 -1.64 -5.59
CA LEU A 396 -23.61 -1.30 -4.85
C LEU A 396 -23.90 0.20 -4.91
N ILE A 397 -22.88 1.03 -4.62
CA ILE A 397 -23.05 2.49 -4.63
C ILE A 397 -23.40 3.00 -6.03
N ARG A 398 -22.75 2.51 -7.08
CA ARG A 398 -23.11 2.85 -8.47
C ARG A 398 -24.54 2.45 -8.83
N ARG A 399 -25.04 1.36 -8.25
CA ARG A 399 -26.45 0.97 -8.44
C ARG A 399 -27.38 1.92 -7.70
N PHE A 400 -27.11 2.25 -6.45
CA PHE A 400 -27.83 3.25 -5.69
C PHE A 400 -27.89 4.59 -6.43
N GLU A 401 -26.76 5.10 -6.91
CA GLU A 401 -26.68 6.38 -7.64
C GLU A 401 -27.54 6.41 -8.92
N ARG A 402 -27.78 5.27 -9.55
CA ARG A 402 -28.67 5.16 -10.73
C ARG A 402 -30.15 5.12 -10.37
N GLU A 403 -30.48 4.66 -9.19
CA GLU A 403 -31.89 4.45 -8.74
C GLU A 403 -32.40 5.59 -7.87
N ARG A 404 -31.51 6.37 -7.26
CA ARG A 404 -31.88 7.42 -6.33
C ARG A 404 -32.50 8.64 -7.02
N SER A 405 -33.42 9.27 -6.32
CA SER A 405 -33.94 10.61 -6.58
C SER A 405 -33.39 11.62 -5.57
N PRO A 406 -33.46 12.93 -5.85
CA PRO A 406 -33.09 13.95 -4.87
C PRO A 406 -33.85 13.76 -3.55
N GLY A 407 -33.14 13.73 -2.43
CA GLY A 407 -33.71 13.51 -1.10
C GLY A 407 -33.70 12.06 -0.62
N ASP A 408 -33.38 11.08 -1.49
CA ASP A 408 -33.21 9.69 -1.08
C ASP A 408 -31.96 9.52 -0.21
N ARG A 409 -32.06 8.61 0.76
CA ARG A 409 -30.99 8.32 1.74
C ARG A 409 -30.49 6.89 1.59
N LEU A 410 -29.23 6.68 1.96
CA LEU A 410 -28.62 5.34 1.98
C LEU A 410 -28.12 5.02 3.39
N ILE A 411 -28.53 3.86 3.91
CA ILE A 411 -28.06 3.32 5.18
C ILE A 411 -27.33 1.99 4.91
N TYR A 412 -26.17 1.81 5.50
CA TYR A 412 -25.48 0.51 5.51
C TYR A 412 -25.72 -0.21 6.84
N TYR A 413 -26.42 -1.33 6.80
CA TYR A 413 -26.67 -2.19 7.95
C TYR A 413 -25.63 -3.29 8.03
N GLY A 414 -24.69 -3.16 8.94
CA GLY A 414 -23.61 -4.12 9.12
C GLY A 414 -22.30 -3.50 9.54
N PRO A 415 -21.19 -4.27 9.50
CA PRO A 415 -19.87 -3.75 9.80
C PRO A 415 -19.48 -2.61 8.87
N ARG A 416 -18.82 -1.59 9.41
CA ARG A 416 -18.38 -0.40 8.68
C ARG A 416 -17.60 -0.78 7.42
N LYS A 417 -17.95 -0.18 6.30
CA LYS A 417 -17.34 -0.32 4.99
C LYS A 417 -16.79 1.01 4.51
N TYR A 418 -15.48 1.17 4.57
CA TYR A 418 -14.83 2.43 4.16
C TYR A 418 -14.98 2.71 2.66
N SER A 419 -15.11 1.66 1.83
CA SER A 419 -15.38 1.84 0.40
C SER A 419 -16.76 2.47 0.17
N SER A 420 -17.78 2.16 0.98
CA SER A 420 -19.07 2.82 0.85
C SER A 420 -19.02 4.29 1.24
N GLU A 421 -18.28 4.65 2.30
CA GLU A 421 -18.07 6.05 2.68
C GLU A 421 -17.31 6.82 1.58
N PHE A 422 -16.27 6.25 1.03
CA PHE A 422 -15.48 6.89 -0.02
C PHE A 422 -16.33 7.16 -1.28
N TYR A 423 -17.06 6.15 -1.77
CA TYR A 423 -17.86 6.29 -3.00
C TYR A 423 -19.13 7.10 -2.85
N THR A 424 -19.63 7.31 -1.64
CA THR A 424 -20.75 8.23 -1.36
C THR A 424 -20.29 9.59 -0.87
N GLU A 425 -18.96 9.83 -0.86
CA GLU A 425 -18.37 11.06 -0.33
C GLU A 425 -18.83 11.40 1.09
N GLY A 426 -18.99 10.34 1.93
CA GLY A 426 -19.49 10.47 3.29
C GLY A 426 -21.02 10.50 3.42
N GLY A 427 -21.76 10.45 2.32
CA GLY A 427 -23.24 10.50 2.28
C GLY A 427 -23.94 9.19 2.66
N ILE A 428 -23.36 8.36 3.53
CA ILE A 428 -23.93 7.10 3.98
C ILE A 428 -23.91 6.99 5.50
N ASP A 429 -25.03 6.59 6.06
CA ASP A 429 -25.14 6.27 7.49
C ASP A 429 -24.79 4.78 7.72
N HIS A 430 -23.99 4.49 8.74
CA HIS A 430 -23.67 3.11 9.15
C HIS A 430 -24.38 2.76 10.46
N THR A 431 -25.03 1.60 10.51
CA THR A 431 -25.67 1.12 11.73
C THR A 431 -25.58 -0.40 11.85
N VAL A 432 -25.57 -0.88 13.07
CA VAL A 432 -25.77 -2.31 13.42
C VAL A 432 -27.11 -2.51 14.15
N SER A 433 -27.89 -1.43 14.33
CA SER A 433 -29.19 -1.45 14.99
C SER A 433 -30.32 -1.47 13.97
N ALA A 434 -31.18 -2.49 14.05
CA ALA A 434 -32.39 -2.55 13.25
C ALA A 434 -33.41 -1.46 13.64
N GLY A 435 -33.36 -0.96 14.89
CA GLY A 435 -34.17 0.17 15.35
C GLY A 435 -33.87 1.44 14.57
N THR A 436 -32.57 1.73 14.32
CA THR A 436 -32.18 2.89 13.51
C THR A 436 -32.71 2.78 12.07
N ILE A 437 -32.78 1.58 11.49
CA ILE A 437 -33.38 1.40 10.17
C ILE A 437 -34.88 1.77 10.24
N ALA A 438 -35.61 1.27 11.26
CA ALA A 438 -37.01 1.56 11.43
C ALA A 438 -37.27 3.08 11.55
N GLU A 439 -36.51 3.77 12.40
CA GLU A 439 -36.60 5.23 12.58
C GLU A 439 -36.35 5.98 11.25
N ARG A 440 -35.42 5.51 10.45
CA ARG A 440 -35.11 6.13 9.16
C ARG A 440 -36.19 5.86 8.10
N LEU A 441 -36.80 4.67 8.14
CA LEU A 441 -37.94 4.36 7.29
C LEU A 441 -39.22 5.18 7.67
N ASP A 442 -39.29 5.67 8.90
CA ASP A 442 -40.40 6.57 9.36
C ASP A 442 -40.09 8.06 9.10
N SER A 443 -38.86 8.38 8.63
CA SER A 443 -38.43 9.75 8.33
C SER A 443 -38.83 10.15 6.89
N PRO A 444 -39.10 11.44 6.61
CA PRO A 444 -39.39 11.89 5.25
C PRO A 444 -38.28 11.57 4.24
N GLY A 445 -38.65 11.12 3.04
CA GLY A 445 -37.75 10.73 1.97
C GLY A 445 -37.56 9.21 1.90
N ARG A 446 -37.39 8.70 0.68
CA ARG A 446 -37.20 7.25 0.43
C ARG A 446 -35.84 6.77 0.95
N THR A 447 -35.82 5.68 1.68
CA THR A 447 -34.65 5.12 2.28
C THR A 447 -34.20 3.85 1.54
N PHE A 448 -32.93 3.81 1.13
CA PHE A 448 -32.26 2.61 0.65
C PHE A 448 -31.47 1.97 1.79
N VAL A 449 -31.52 0.65 1.88
CA VAL A 449 -30.78 -0.13 2.88
C VAL A 449 -29.81 -1.08 2.18
N ALA A 450 -28.53 -0.85 2.38
CA ALA A 450 -27.46 -1.72 1.95
C ALA A 450 -27.04 -2.65 3.11
N LEU A 451 -26.83 -3.93 2.83
CA LEU A 451 -26.39 -4.89 3.86
C LEU A 451 -25.72 -6.11 3.23
N PRO A 452 -24.83 -6.79 3.93
CA PRO A 452 -24.40 -8.13 3.54
C PRO A 452 -25.61 -9.09 3.54
N SER A 453 -25.76 -9.93 2.51
CA SER A 453 -26.96 -10.80 2.35
C SER A 453 -27.27 -11.66 3.57
N TYR A 454 -26.22 -12.09 4.31
CA TYR A 454 -26.36 -12.89 5.53
C TYR A 454 -26.86 -12.07 6.75
N TRP A 455 -26.96 -10.75 6.66
CA TRP A 455 -27.53 -9.89 7.70
C TRP A 455 -29.05 -9.68 7.54
N LEU A 456 -29.61 -9.98 6.37
CA LEU A 456 -31.04 -9.82 6.12
C LEU A 456 -31.95 -10.56 7.15
N PRO A 457 -31.62 -11.81 7.58
CA PRO A 457 -32.40 -12.48 8.62
C PRO A 457 -32.36 -11.80 9.99
N LEU A 458 -31.36 -10.95 10.25
CA LEU A 458 -31.22 -10.22 11.51
C LEU A 458 -32.15 -8.99 11.58
N ILE A 459 -32.72 -8.57 10.46
CA ILE A 459 -33.73 -7.50 10.43
C ILE A 459 -35.07 -8.07 10.91
N PRO A 460 -35.71 -7.44 11.91
CA PRO A 460 -37.03 -7.87 12.39
C PRO A 460 -38.06 -7.94 11.26
N PRO A 461 -38.97 -8.92 11.29
CA PRO A 461 -39.96 -9.12 10.22
C PRO A 461 -40.78 -7.89 9.87
N PRO A 462 -41.23 -7.04 10.81
CA PRO A 462 -41.95 -5.82 10.47
C PRO A 462 -41.19 -4.83 9.59
N VAL A 463 -39.91 -4.62 9.93
CA VAL A 463 -39.01 -3.73 9.17
C VAL A 463 -38.67 -4.35 7.81
N ARG A 464 -38.36 -5.67 7.81
CA ARG A 464 -37.98 -6.39 6.58
C ARG A 464 -39.11 -6.40 5.53
N ARG A 465 -40.37 -6.47 5.95
CA ARG A 465 -41.55 -6.41 5.04
C ARG A 465 -41.66 -5.08 4.29
N ARG A 466 -41.09 -4.00 4.83
CA ARG A 466 -41.06 -2.67 4.21
C ARG A 466 -39.96 -2.52 3.15
N LEU A 467 -39.08 -3.54 2.99
CA LEU A 467 -37.92 -3.49 2.10
C LEU A 467 -38.18 -4.29 0.82
N LEU A 468 -37.99 -3.69 -0.33
CA LEU A 468 -37.99 -4.32 -1.66
C LEU A 468 -36.56 -4.51 -2.16
N PRO A 469 -36.21 -5.70 -2.69
CA PRO A 469 -34.87 -5.93 -3.24
C PRO A 469 -34.68 -5.10 -4.53
N VAL A 470 -33.53 -4.42 -4.63
CA VAL A 470 -33.11 -3.67 -5.83
C VAL A 470 -32.02 -4.44 -6.57
N ALA A 471 -31.01 -4.91 -5.84
CA ALA A 471 -29.91 -5.68 -6.40
C ALA A 471 -29.23 -6.54 -5.33
N SER A 472 -28.59 -7.64 -5.76
CA SER A 472 -27.81 -8.50 -4.89
C SER A 472 -26.57 -9.01 -5.66
N TRP A 473 -25.43 -9.12 -4.95
CA TRP A 473 -24.18 -9.61 -5.48
C TRP A 473 -23.78 -10.94 -4.80
N GLY A 474 -24.63 -11.95 -4.94
CA GLY A 474 -24.41 -13.27 -4.39
C GLY A 474 -24.22 -13.28 -2.87
N PRO A 475 -23.11 -13.84 -2.34
CA PRO A 475 -22.84 -13.84 -0.90
C PRO A 475 -22.34 -12.48 -0.38
N GLY A 476 -22.21 -11.47 -1.26
CA GLY A 476 -21.78 -10.12 -0.95
C GLY A 476 -22.90 -9.22 -0.47
N PRO A 477 -22.80 -7.90 -0.77
CA PRO A 477 -23.80 -6.94 -0.36
C PRO A 477 -25.08 -7.07 -1.18
N SER A 478 -26.19 -6.61 -0.59
CA SER A 478 -27.49 -6.47 -1.25
C SER A 478 -28.03 -5.06 -0.98
N LEU A 479 -28.72 -4.51 -1.96
CA LEU A 479 -29.37 -3.23 -1.90
C LEU A 479 -30.88 -3.43 -1.90
N TYR A 480 -31.53 -2.82 -0.95
CA TYR A 480 -32.98 -2.79 -0.79
C TYR A 480 -33.46 -1.34 -0.81
N VAL A 481 -34.71 -1.13 -1.18
CA VAL A 481 -35.38 0.16 -1.11
C VAL A 481 -36.67 0.04 -0.30
N GLU A 482 -37.05 1.10 0.36
CA GLU A 482 -38.31 1.21 1.05
C GLU A 482 -39.52 1.03 0.09
N ARG A 483 -40.49 0.22 0.52
CA ARG A 483 -41.76 0.03 -0.19
C ARG A 483 -42.64 1.24 0.00
N THR A 484 -42.93 1.96 -1.07
CA THR A 484 -43.79 3.19 -1.06
C THR A 484 -45.27 2.88 -1.07
N ASP A 485 -45.67 1.63 -1.32
CA ASP A 485 -47.11 1.26 -1.53
C ASP A 485 -47.78 0.68 -0.27
N MET A 486 -47.16 0.73 0.90
CA MET A 486 -47.85 0.35 2.14
C MET A 486 -48.75 1.48 2.60
N PRO A 487 -50.06 1.23 2.81
CA PRO A 487 -50.93 2.18 3.50
C PRO A 487 -50.35 2.47 4.88
N ASP A 488 -50.41 3.71 5.30
CA ASP A 488 -49.98 4.18 6.61
C ASP A 488 -50.62 3.31 7.72
N MET A 489 -49.77 2.47 8.33
CA MET A 489 -50.14 1.54 9.42
C MET A 489 -50.07 2.23 10.80
N SER A 490 -49.75 3.55 10.85
CA SER A 490 -49.64 4.30 12.11
C SER A 490 -51.01 4.46 12.83
N GLY A 491 -52.11 4.07 12.20
CA GLY A 491 -53.47 4.13 12.74
C GLY A 491 -54.04 2.80 13.24
N ILE A 492 -53.28 1.66 13.21
CA ILE A 492 -53.82 0.39 13.71
C ILE A 492 -53.52 0.29 15.20
N ASP A 493 -54.55 0.56 16.00
CA ASP A 493 -54.59 0.33 17.44
C ASP A 493 -54.37 -1.17 17.72
N PRO A 494 -53.30 -1.57 18.42
CA PRO A 494 -53.01 -2.96 18.75
C PRO A 494 -54.07 -3.63 19.63
N SER A 495 -54.97 -2.89 20.20
CA SER A 495 -56.02 -3.40 21.09
C SER A 495 -57.26 -3.99 20.36
N ARG A 496 -57.35 -3.90 19.01
CA ARG A 496 -58.50 -4.39 18.24
C ARG A 496 -58.36 -5.71 17.54
N THR A 497 -57.41 -6.57 17.93
CA THR A 497 -57.40 -7.97 17.53
C THR A 497 -58.19 -8.78 18.56
N SER A 498 -59.50 -8.83 18.44
CA SER A 498 -60.37 -9.84 19.11
C SER A 498 -59.97 -11.23 18.60
N PRO A 499 -59.83 -12.23 19.45
CA PRO A 499 -59.62 -13.60 19.03
C PRO A 499 -60.93 -14.11 18.38
N ILE A 500 -60.89 -14.39 17.09
CA ILE A 500 -61.94 -15.17 16.44
C ILE A 500 -61.72 -16.61 16.93
N GLY A 501 -62.69 -17.03 17.74
CA GLY A 501 -62.78 -18.39 18.27
C GLY A 501 -63.19 -19.42 17.21
N ASN A 502 -62.83 -20.63 17.50
CA ASN A 502 -63.10 -21.97 16.93
C ASN A 502 -62.29 -22.38 15.72
#